data_1347ae51c78d583629686849cbf072af
#
_entry.id   1347ae51c78d583629686849cbf072af
#
_cell.length_a   1.000
_cell.length_b   1.000
_cell.length_c   1.000
_cell.angle_alpha   90.00
_cell.angle_beta   90.00
_cell.angle_gamma   90.00
#
_symmetry.space_group_name_H-M   'P 1'
#
loop_
_entity.id
_entity.type
_entity.pdbx_description
1 polymer ?
#
loop_
_entity_poly.entity_id
_entity_poly.type
_entity_poly.pdbx_seq_one_letter_code
_entity_poly.pdbx_strand_id
1 'polypeptide(L)'
;MSRPPRVTPSQADSSPSPKLLPPHQSEANPNNDAPDLPEADQPEEESDESEADIELDLSAAEDEAEAQPNAVQTGVEIIRMHMKDCPTSPGVYRMIGSTGEVLYVGKARNIRKRVASYTRTNGHSNRIARMISLTQSMIFVSTQTETEALLLEANYIKQMK
;
A
#
# COMPACT_ATOMS: atom_id res chain seq x y z
N MET A 1 16.55 68.70 -21.79
CA MET A 1 16.54 69.80 -20.80
C MET A 1 15.60 69.44 -19.71
N SER A 2 15.97 69.68 -18.51
CA SER A 2 15.28 69.52 -17.22
C SER A 2 15.42 68.19 -16.51
N ARG A 3 16.30 68.23 -15.58
CA ARG A 3 16.59 67.27 -14.49
C ARG A 3 15.55 67.42 -13.40
N PRO A 4 15.10 66.38 -12.77
CA PRO A 4 14.37 66.43 -11.50
C PRO A 4 15.29 66.46 -10.31
N PRO A 5 14.84 67.01 -9.19
CA PRO A 5 15.66 67.20 -8.01
C PRO A 5 15.75 65.95 -7.10
N ARG A 6 16.86 65.87 -6.49
CA ARG A 6 17.32 64.94 -5.46
C ARG A 6 16.58 65.24 -4.15
N VAL A 7 16.09 64.20 -3.50
CA VAL A 7 15.69 64.27 -2.10
C VAL A 7 16.52 63.30 -1.27
N THR A 8 17.20 63.85 -0.32
CA THR A 8 18.10 63.24 0.63
C THR A 8 17.36 62.67 1.85
N PRO A 9 17.96 61.77 2.59
CA PRO A 9 17.31 61.02 3.64
C PRO A 9 17.31 61.76 4.98
N SER A 10 16.29 61.54 5.74
CA SER A 10 16.26 61.98 7.13
C SER A 10 16.35 60.80 8.06
N GLN A 11 17.30 60.95 8.92
CA GLN A 11 17.69 60.19 10.09
C GLN A 11 16.56 60.02 11.08
N ALA A 12 16.73 59.05 11.90
CA ALA A 12 16.60 59.02 13.36
C ALA A 12 15.99 57.67 13.75
N ASP A 13 16.61 56.92 14.46
CA ASP A 13 17.21 57.02 15.79
C ASP A 13 16.37 56.25 16.81
N SER A 14 17.09 55.53 17.64
CA SER A 14 16.70 55.09 18.99
C SER A 14 16.03 53.75 19.12
N SER A 15 16.88 52.77 19.22
CA SER A 15 16.63 51.60 20.06
C SER A 15 16.70 51.98 21.54
N PRO A 16 15.87 51.43 22.39
CA PRO A 16 16.25 51.17 23.77
C PRO A 16 16.44 49.67 24.01
N SER A 17 17.55 49.36 24.61
CA SER A 17 17.97 48.06 25.10
C SER A 17 16.97 47.45 26.07
N PRO A 18 16.80 46.13 26.07
CA PRO A 18 15.99 45.46 27.06
C PRO A 18 16.73 45.32 28.39
N LYS A 19 16.05 45.72 29.45
CA LYS A 19 16.45 45.50 30.83
C LYS A 19 16.63 44.02 31.12
N LEU A 20 17.76 43.70 31.71
CA LEU A 20 18.01 42.42 32.38
C LEU A 20 17.00 42.25 33.52
N LEU A 21 16.28 41.15 33.47
CA LEU A 21 15.53 40.60 34.59
C LEU A 21 16.41 39.63 35.40
N PRO A 22 16.33 39.65 36.72
CA PRO A 22 17.12 38.78 37.57
C PRO A 22 16.68 37.32 37.49
N PRO A 23 17.54 36.36 37.80
CA PRO A 23 17.20 34.95 37.72
C PRO A 23 16.21 34.59 38.84
N HIS A 24 15.05 34.10 38.41
CA HIS A 24 14.14 33.44 39.33
C HIS A 24 14.67 32.03 39.60
N GLN A 25 14.96 31.80 40.87
CA GLN A 25 15.27 30.47 41.38
C GLN A 25 14.00 29.62 41.27
N SER A 26 14.07 28.56 40.49
CA SER A 26 13.02 27.61 40.40
C SER A 26 13.13 26.60 41.54
N GLU A 27 12.17 26.67 42.44
CA GLU A 27 11.92 25.57 43.36
C GLU A 27 11.43 24.34 42.55
N ALA A 28 12.10 23.23 42.75
CA ALA A 28 11.74 21.96 42.19
C ALA A 28 10.35 21.51 42.68
N ASN A 29 9.42 21.38 41.78
CA ASN A 29 8.14 20.78 42.02
C ASN A 29 8.26 19.24 41.70
N PRO A 30 8.10 18.37 42.70
CA PRO A 30 8.27 16.92 42.51
C PRO A 30 6.96 16.22 42.06
N ASN A 31 6.13 16.88 41.27
CA ASN A 31 5.01 16.22 40.61
C ASN A 31 5.20 16.35 39.11
N ASN A 32 5.95 15.39 38.60
CA ASN A 32 6.10 15.15 37.19
C ASN A 32 4.82 14.45 36.67
N ASP A 33 3.73 15.24 36.58
CA ASP A 33 2.61 14.90 35.75
C ASP A 33 2.99 15.33 34.33
N ALA A 34 3.77 14.47 33.68
CA ALA A 34 3.94 14.57 32.26
C ALA A 34 2.56 14.32 31.63
N PRO A 35 2.05 15.24 30.79
CA PRO A 35 0.87 14.92 30.02
C PRO A 35 1.23 13.70 29.18
N ASP A 36 0.41 12.68 29.35
CA ASP A 36 0.35 11.51 28.52
C ASP A 36 0.20 11.99 27.07
N LEU A 37 1.34 12.04 26.37
CA LEU A 37 1.32 12.28 24.94
C LEU A 37 0.61 11.07 24.37
N PRO A 38 -0.45 11.24 23.58
CA PRO A 38 -1.00 10.11 22.87
C PRO A 38 0.15 9.49 22.09
N GLU A 39 0.45 8.25 22.40
CA GLU A 39 1.37 7.44 21.62
C GLU A 39 0.95 7.61 20.16
N ALA A 40 1.88 8.14 19.37
CA ALA A 40 1.69 8.26 17.94
C ALA A 40 1.22 6.90 17.48
N ASP A 41 -0.01 6.88 16.99
CA ASP A 41 -0.64 5.77 16.31
C ASP A 41 0.36 5.28 15.25
N GLN A 42 1.20 4.35 15.67
CA GLN A 42 2.02 3.60 14.72
C GLN A 42 0.98 2.88 13.89
N PRO A 43 1.01 3.03 12.56
CA PRO A 43 0.17 2.19 11.74
C PRO A 43 0.57 0.77 12.12
N GLU A 44 -0.31 0.12 12.86
CA GLU A 44 -0.22 -1.30 13.05
C GLU A 44 -0.10 -1.86 11.64
N GLU A 45 1.05 -2.40 11.34
CA GLU A 45 1.19 -3.26 10.19
C GLU A 45 0.28 -4.43 10.51
N GLU A 46 -1.03 -4.21 10.29
CA GLU A 46 -1.96 -5.30 10.24
C GLU A 46 -1.40 -6.21 9.15
N SER A 47 -0.69 -7.21 9.62
CA SER A 47 -0.40 -8.38 8.81
C SER A 47 -1.77 -8.84 8.34
N ASP A 48 -2.09 -8.56 7.09
CA ASP A 48 -3.28 -9.01 6.38
C ASP A 48 -3.11 -10.52 6.12
N GLU A 49 -2.89 -11.24 7.21
CA GLU A 49 -2.77 -12.69 7.28
C GLU A 49 -4.10 -13.36 7.61
N SER A 50 -5.21 -12.72 7.36
CA SER A 50 -6.44 -13.47 7.18
C SER A 50 -6.48 -14.02 5.76
N GLU A 51 -5.51 -14.84 5.46
CA GLU A 51 -5.47 -15.66 4.28
C GLU A 51 -6.48 -16.80 4.42
N ALA A 52 -7.74 -16.47 4.33
CA ALA A 52 -8.70 -17.41 3.81
C ALA A 52 -8.68 -17.24 2.28
N ASP A 53 -7.54 -17.47 1.67
CA ASP A 53 -7.45 -17.75 0.27
C ASP A 53 -8.24 -19.03 0.04
N ILE A 54 -9.49 -18.88 -0.36
CA ILE A 54 -10.25 -20.01 -0.88
C ILE A 54 -9.57 -20.31 -2.21
N GLU A 55 -8.65 -21.23 -2.12
CA GLU A 55 -7.95 -21.79 -3.25
C GLU A 55 -8.98 -22.51 -4.11
N LEU A 56 -9.22 -21.94 -5.28
CA LEU A 56 -9.80 -22.73 -6.34
C LEU A 56 -8.93 -23.96 -6.50
N ASP A 57 -9.60 -25.11 -6.52
CA ASP A 57 -9.00 -26.41 -6.64
C ASP A 57 -8.12 -26.49 -7.89
N LEU A 58 -6.85 -26.15 -7.74
CA LEU A 58 -5.82 -26.45 -8.72
C LEU A 58 -5.39 -27.92 -8.63
N SER A 59 -6.12 -28.75 -7.87
CA SER A 59 -5.81 -30.16 -7.63
C SER A 59 -5.93 -31.05 -8.86
N ALA A 60 -6.46 -30.52 -9.96
CA ALA A 60 -6.54 -31.27 -11.21
C ALA A 60 -5.20 -31.42 -11.97
N ALA A 61 -4.12 -30.87 -11.41
CA ALA A 61 -2.78 -30.99 -11.97
C ALA A 61 -1.78 -31.31 -10.86
N GLU A 62 -1.89 -32.47 -10.28
CA GLU A 62 -0.87 -33.09 -9.42
C GLU A 62 0.34 -33.57 -10.25
N ASP A 63 0.87 -32.68 -11.09
CA ASP A 63 2.23 -32.78 -11.53
C ASP A 63 3.05 -31.86 -10.66
N GLU A 64 3.88 -32.44 -9.83
CA GLU A 64 4.89 -31.78 -8.99
C GLU A 64 5.98 -31.08 -9.84
N ALA A 65 5.61 -30.55 -10.99
CA ALA A 65 6.52 -29.76 -11.80
C ALA A 65 6.74 -28.42 -11.08
N GLU A 66 7.89 -28.28 -10.46
CA GLU A 66 8.37 -26.99 -9.95
C GLU A 66 8.26 -25.95 -11.07
N ALA A 67 7.65 -24.81 -10.75
CA ALA A 67 7.53 -23.72 -11.71
C ALA A 67 8.92 -23.29 -12.16
N GLN A 68 9.18 -23.32 -13.47
CA GLN A 68 10.45 -22.91 -14.03
C GLN A 68 10.77 -21.45 -13.63
N PRO A 69 11.95 -21.14 -13.09
CA PRO A 69 12.29 -19.80 -12.63
C PRO A 69 12.04 -18.71 -13.67
N ASN A 70 12.31 -18.99 -14.94
CA ASN A 70 12.09 -18.04 -16.04
C ASN A 70 10.60 -17.78 -16.28
N ALA A 71 9.75 -18.78 -16.12
CA ALA A 71 8.30 -18.63 -16.27
C ALA A 71 7.71 -17.80 -15.13
N VAL A 72 8.21 -17.98 -13.91
CA VAL A 72 7.83 -17.14 -12.75
C VAL A 72 8.21 -15.69 -12.98
N GLN A 73 9.41 -15.41 -13.48
CA GLN A 73 9.84 -14.06 -13.82
C GLN A 73 8.94 -13.41 -14.88
N THR A 74 8.60 -14.14 -15.91
CA THR A 74 7.67 -13.66 -16.96
C THR A 74 6.31 -13.33 -16.35
N GLY A 75 5.76 -14.19 -15.51
CA GLY A 75 4.51 -13.95 -14.82
C GLY A 75 4.56 -12.71 -13.91
N VAL A 76 5.65 -12.52 -13.18
CA VAL A 76 5.88 -11.32 -12.35
C VAL A 76 5.88 -10.05 -13.21
N GLU A 77 6.51 -10.07 -14.37
CA GLU A 77 6.52 -8.92 -15.28
C GLU A 77 5.12 -8.59 -15.80
N ILE A 78 4.34 -9.59 -16.15
CA ILE A 78 2.94 -9.44 -16.56
C ILE A 78 2.12 -8.81 -15.42
N ILE A 79 2.26 -9.31 -14.21
CA ILE A 79 1.59 -8.74 -13.04
C ILE A 79 2.00 -7.28 -12.83
N ARG A 80 3.28 -6.94 -12.96
CA ARG A 80 3.79 -5.56 -12.86
C ARG A 80 3.18 -4.64 -13.91
N MET A 81 3.00 -5.11 -15.13
CA MET A 81 2.33 -4.31 -16.18
C MET A 81 0.89 -3.97 -15.79
N HIS A 82 0.15 -4.96 -15.27
CA HIS A 82 -1.24 -4.76 -14.83
C HIS A 82 -1.37 -3.91 -13.56
N MET A 83 -0.31 -3.81 -12.76
CA MET A 83 -0.33 -2.95 -11.56
C MET A 83 -0.55 -1.46 -11.87
N LYS A 84 -0.31 -1.01 -13.09
CA LYS A 84 -0.57 0.39 -13.48
C LYS A 84 -2.06 0.71 -13.39
N ASP A 85 -2.91 -0.23 -13.77
CA ASP A 85 -4.36 -0.10 -13.79
C ASP A 85 -5.02 -0.65 -12.51
N CYS A 86 -4.21 -1.14 -11.58
CA CYS A 86 -4.67 -1.78 -10.36
C CYS A 86 -5.23 -0.74 -9.37
N PRO A 87 -6.50 -0.85 -8.94
CA PRO A 87 -7.08 0.05 -7.97
C PRO A 87 -6.51 -0.13 -6.57
N THR A 88 -6.55 0.94 -5.77
CA THR A 88 -6.17 0.92 -4.34
C THR A 88 -7.36 0.68 -3.41
N SER A 89 -8.55 0.53 -3.98
CA SER A 89 -9.80 0.27 -3.27
C SER A 89 -9.96 -1.19 -2.86
N PRO A 90 -10.92 -1.49 -1.99
CA PRO A 90 -11.38 -2.87 -1.78
C PRO A 90 -11.91 -3.47 -3.07
N GLY A 91 -11.84 -4.77 -3.20
CA GLY A 91 -12.39 -5.46 -4.37
C GLY A 91 -11.84 -6.86 -4.57
N VAL A 92 -12.07 -7.35 -5.77
CA VAL A 92 -11.69 -8.68 -6.21
C VAL A 92 -10.75 -8.59 -7.40
N TYR A 93 -9.76 -9.46 -7.44
CA TYR A 93 -8.87 -9.61 -8.58
C TYR A 93 -8.90 -11.06 -9.06
N ARG A 94 -8.71 -11.24 -10.37
CA ARG A 94 -8.64 -12.55 -11.00
C ARG A 94 -7.37 -12.65 -11.82
N MET A 95 -6.68 -13.75 -11.71
CA MET A 95 -5.55 -14.11 -12.57
C MET A 95 -6.04 -15.01 -13.68
N ILE A 96 -5.67 -14.68 -14.89
CA ILE A 96 -6.15 -15.33 -16.13
C ILE A 96 -4.98 -15.97 -16.84
N GLY A 97 -5.15 -17.19 -17.26
CA GLY A 97 -4.16 -17.95 -18.01
C GLY A 97 -4.21 -17.70 -19.51
N SER A 98 -3.40 -18.44 -20.24
CA SER A 98 -3.18 -18.25 -21.68
C SER A 98 -4.40 -18.58 -22.55
N THR A 99 -5.28 -19.44 -22.09
CA THR A 99 -6.52 -19.81 -22.80
C THR A 99 -7.74 -19.02 -22.34
N GLY A 100 -7.54 -18.04 -21.45
CA GLY A 100 -8.61 -17.23 -20.85
C GLY A 100 -9.24 -17.87 -19.61
N GLU A 101 -8.72 -18.99 -19.15
CA GLU A 101 -9.14 -19.66 -17.94
C GLU A 101 -8.80 -18.83 -16.71
N VAL A 102 -9.66 -18.89 -15.69
CA VAL A 102 -9.41 -18.22 -14.41
C VAL A 102 -8.54 -19.14 -13.56
N LEU A 103 -7.31 -18.73 -13.30
CA LEU A 103 -6.35 -19.45 -12.48
C LEU A 103 -6.60 -19.23 -10.98
N TYR A 104 -7.03 -18.02 -10.65
CA TYR A 104 -7.19 -17.60 -9.26
C TYR A 104 -8.16 -16.44 -9.12
N VAL A 105 -8.92 -16.43 -8.04
CA VAL A 105 -9.75 -15.31 -7.60
C VAL A 105 -9.38 -14.97 -6.16
N GLY A 106 -9.13 -13.72 -5.90
CA GLY A 106 -8.82 -13.24 -4.55
C GLY A 106 -9.52 -11.93 -4.24
N LYS A 107 -9.79 -11.70 -2.96
CA LYS A 107 -10.27 -10.43 -2.44
C LYS A 107 -9.15 -9.67 -1.74
N ALA A 108 -9.28 -8.36 -1.64
CA ALA A 108 -8.37 -7.54 -0.86
C ALA A 108 -9.06 -6.25 -0.39
N ARG A 109 -8.64 -5.73 0.74
CA ARG A 109 -8.99 -4.37 1.20
C ARG A 109 -8.33 -3.29 0.34
N ASN A 110 -7.17 -3.61 -0.19
CA ASN A 110 -6.42 -2.79 -1.13
C ASN A 110 -5.84 -3.72 -2.20
N ILE A 111 -6.48 -3.76 -3.37
CA ILE A 111 -6.11 -4.68 -4.45
C ILE A 111 -4.65 -4.44 -4.86
N ARG A 112 -4.22 -3.19 -5.03
CA ARG A 112 -2.86 -2.86 -5.45
C ARG A 112 -1.81 -3.38 -4.47
N LYS A 113 -2.04 -3.19 -3.17
CA LYS A 113 -1.12 -3.67 -2.12
C LYS A 113 -1.01 -5.20 -2.15
N ARG A 114 -2.14 -5.88 -2.31
CA ARG A 114 -2.17 -7.35 -2.40
C ARG A 114 -1.47 -7.86 -3.64
N VAL A 115 -1.79 -7.32 -4.81
CA VAL A 115 -1.18 -7.72 -6.08
C VAL A 115 0.33 -7.46 -6.09
N ALA A 116 0.79 -6.37 -5.45
CA ALA A 116 2.21 -6.09 -5.30
C ALA A 116 2.97 -7.20 -4.55
N SER A 117 2.32 -7.92 -3.66
CA SER A 117 2.95 -9.04 -2.94
C SER A 117 3.38 -10.17 -3.87
N TYR A 118 2.66 -10.39 -4.97
CA TYR A 118 3.01 -11.41 -5.98
C TYR A 118 4.20 -11.02 -6.87
N THR A 119 4.61 -9.76 -6.87
CA THR A 119 5.79 -9.31 -7.64
C THR A 119 7.11 -9.54 -6.91
N ARG A 120 7.07 -10.04 -5.68
CA ARG A 120 8.27 -10.46 -4.96
C ARG A 120 8.79 -11.74 -5.59
N THR A 121 10.10 -11.84 -5.75
CA THR A 121 10.74 -13.00 -6.38
C THR A 121 10.92 -14.18 -5.42
N ASN A 122 10.82 -13.96 -4.12
CA ASN A 122 11.09 -14.97 -3.10
C ASN A 122 9.95 -15.03 -2.07
N GLY A 123 9.81 -16.19 -1.45
CA GLY A 123 8.86 -16.38 -0.34
C GLY A 123 7.48 -16.88 -0.76
N HIS A 124 7.28 -17.23 -2.03
CA HIS A 124 6.06 -17.87 -2.49
C HIS A 124 6.12 -19.38 -2.29
N SER A 125 4.98 -19.98 -1.93
CA SER A 125 4.83 -21.44 -2.01
C SER A 125 4.91 -21.89 -3.47
N ASN A 126 5.24 -23.16 -3.72
CA ASN A 126 5.28 -23.72 -5.06
C ASN A 126 3.98 -23.51 -5.83
N ARG A 127 2.85 -23.59 -5.14
CA ARG A 127 1.51 -23.35 -5.68
C ARG A 127 1.33 -21.91 -6.18
N ILE A 128 1.71 -20.92 -5.37
CA ILE A 128 1.65 -19.51 -5.75
C ILE A 128 2.65 -19.23 -6.88
N ALA A 129 3.85 -19.76 -6.83
CA ALA A 129 4.85 -19.63 -7.89
C ALA A 129 4.32 -20.20 -9.22
N ARG A 130 3.66 -21.35 -9.21
CA ARG A 130 3.01 -21.94 -10.39
C ARG A 130 1.89 -21.05 -10.93
N MET A 131 1.03 -20.54 -10.06
CA MET A 131 -0.04 -19.60 -10.45
C MET A 131 0.55 -18.37 -11.14
N ILE A 132 1.58 -17.76 -10.55
CA ILE A 132 2.27 -16.60 -11.15
C ILE A 132 2.85 -16.96 -12.52
N SER A 133 3.49 -18.10 -12.66
CA SER A 133 4.12 -18.53 -13.92
C SER A 133 3.11 -18.74 -15.07
N LEU A 134 1.87 -19.08 -14.74
CA LEU A 134 0.79 -19.30 -15.70
C LEU A 134 -0.02 -18.03 -16.00
N THR A 135 0.12 -16.98 -15.19
CA THR A 135 -0.64 -15.75 -15.34
C THR A 135 -0.24 -15.01 -16.61
N GLN A 136 -1.23 -14.73 -17.47
CA GLN A 136 -1.07 -13.96 -18.71
C GLN A 136 -1.81 -12.62 -18.66
N SER A 137 -2.83 -12.50 -17.82
CA SER A 137 -3.62 -11.28 -17.67
C SER A 137 -4.24 -11.22 -16.28
N MET A 138 -4.69 -10.02 -15.90
CA MET A 138 -5.40 -9.78 -14.65
C MET A 138 -6.65 -8.95 -14.88
N ILE A 139 -7.68 -9.23 -14.12
CA ILE A 139 -8.92 -8.46 -14.09
C ILE A 139 -9.17 -7.97 -12.67
N PHE A 140 -9.48 -6.69 -12.51
CA PHE A 140 -9.77 -6.06 -11.23
C PHE A 140 -11.22 -5.59 -11.20
N VAL A 141 -11.90 -5.83 -10.08
CA VAL A 141 -13.25 -5.33 -9.82
C VAL A 141 -13.24 -4.60 -8.48
N SER A 142 -13.33 -3.27 -8.52
CA SER A 142 -13.43 -2.45 -7.32
C SER A 142 -14.80 -2.59 -6.69
N THR A 143 -14.84 -2.61 -5.36
CA THR A 143 -16.05 -2.55 -4.55
C THR A 143 -16.00 -1.35 -3.62
N GLN A 144 -17.14 -0.98 -3.05
CA GLN A 144 -17.23 0.12 -2.07
C GLN A 144 -16.74 -0.32 -0.70
N THR A 145 -16.94 -1.59 -0.38
CA THR A 145 -16.63 -2.16 0.93
C THR A 145 -15.99 -3.54 0.80
N GLU A 146 -15.32 -3.96 1.85
CA GLU A 146 -14.76 -5.31 1.96
C GLU A 146 -15.86 -6.40 1.94
N THR A 147 -17.01 -6.11 2.53
CA THR A 147 -18.16 -7.02 2.53
C THR A 147 -18.67 -7.29 1.12
N GLU A 148 -18.75 -6.26 0.28
CA GLU A 148 -19.09 -6.42 -1.14
C GLU A 148 -18.04 -7.24 -1.88
N ALA A 149 -16.77 -7.03 -1.60
CA ALA A 149 -15.69 -7.81 -2.18
C ALA A 149 -15.81 -9.30 -1.82
N LEU A 150 -16.15 -9.61 -0.57
CA LEU A 150 -16.37 -10.98 -0.10
C LEU A 150 -17.53 -11.66 -0.83
N LEU A 151 -18.66 -10.96 -0.99
CA LEU A 151 -19.81 -11.48 -1.72
C LEU A 151 -19.50 -11.71 -3.20
N LEU A 152 -18.77 -10.79 -3.80
CA LEU A 152 -18.38 -10.86 -5.20
C LEU A 152 -17.42 -12.04 -5.45
N GLU A 153 -16.43 -12.23 -4.59
CA GLU A 153 -15.51 -13.34 -4.63
C GLU A 153 -16.27 -14.68 -4.55
N ALA A 154 -17.17 -14.82 -3.57
CA ALA A 154 -17.97 -16.02 -3.41
C ALA A 154 -18.83 -16.32 -4.65
N ASN A 155 -19.38 -15.31 -5.30
CA ASN A 155 -20.13 -15.48 -6.54
C ASN A 155 -19.25 -15.94 -7.71
N TYR A 156 -18.07 -15.37 -7.85
CA TYR A 156 -17.13 -15.82 -8.90
C TYR A 156 -16.69 -17.27 -8.69
N ILE A 157 -16.39 -17.65 -7.47
CA ILE A 157 -16.01 -19.04 -7.14
C ILE A 157 -17.13 -20.01 -7.47
N LYS A 158 -18.40 -19.65 -7.18
CA LYS A 158 -19.56 -20.48 -7.55
C LYS A 158 -19.73 -20.65 -9.05
N GLN A 159 -19.42 -19.61 -9.84
CA GLN A 159 -19.54 -19.65 -11.30
C GLN A 159 -18.49 -20.53 -11.96
N MET A 160 -17.37 -20.77 -11.29
CA MET A 160 -16.25 -21.51 -11.83
C MET A 160 -16.23 -23.00 -11.46
N LYS A 161 -17.17 -23.43 -10.64
CA LYS A 161 -17.31 -24.86 -10.29
C LYS A 161 -18.18 -25.63 -11.26
#